data_0e5e3b964ef741ca8694245d2e9bd18d
#
_entry.id   0e5e3b964ef741ca8694245d2e9bd18d
#
_cell.length_a   1.000
_cell.length_b   1.000
_cell.length_c   1.000
_cell.angle_alpha   90.00
_cell.angle_beta   90.00
_cell.angle_gamma   90.00
#
_symmetry.space_group_name_H-M   'P 1'
#
loop_
_entity.id
_entity.type
_entity.pdbx_description
1 polymer ?
#
loop_
_entity_poly.entity_id
_entity_poly.type
_entity_poly.pdbx_seq_one_letter_code
_entity_poly.pdbx_strand_id
1 'polypeptide(L)'
;MPCEVKLIVLSPVLTTRCNLRCNYCGYGCSSRNSNFDADPEKVIKGFSHLHFLKKRYKGDCDIKIGLLGGEPLLYPHLIEIMTHVHDHLPIFNRDIVTNGLMAPKMSNKLIDAILANDYQLDISKYNLPNYDYDKLGRYLTSLGIKWHFIHTSMQDLDVKQIPDTQAWFHHHHYKLNSHVYPEGWTAADCRAFLKGMACVPLWEDKLYTCSNVFEVQNNQWSDKIHMDIPIVKGKDLFDITYFKSIEDILAVLNTKYAFCSHCNGAELVPWSTNIKVKSI
;
A
#
# COMPACT_ATOMS: atom_id res chain seq x y z
N MET A 1 -16.75 -21.20 4.81
CA MET A 1 -16.66 -20.23 5.92
C MET A 1 -15.94 -19.01 5.34
N PRO A 2 -16.42 -17.79 5.55
CA PRO A 2 -15.71 -16.60 5.09
C PRO A 2 -14.29 -16.60 5.70
N CYS A 3 -13.29 -16.20 4.90
CA CYS A 3 -11.91 -16.13 5.34
C CYS A 3 -11.79 -14.99 6.36
N GLU A 4 -11.52 -15.33 7.61
CA GLU A 4 -11.34 -14.34 8.68
C GLU A 4 -10.01 -13.60 8.49
N VAL A 5 -10.02 -12.27 8.57
CA VAL A 5 -8.80 -11.46 8.49
C VAL A 5 -7.92 -11.72 9.70
N LYS A 6 -6.71 -12.25 9.47
CA LYS A 6 -5.70 -12.55 10.49
C LYS A 6 -4.55 -11.54 10.53
N LEU A 7 -4.39 -10.79 9.44
CA LEU A 7 -3.35 -9.78 9.32
C LEU A 7 -3.90 -8.52 8.63
N ILE A 8 -3.81 -7.40 9.30
CA ILE A 8 -4.05 -6.09 8.70
C ILE A 8 -2.71 -5.50 8.29
N VAL A 9 -2.48 -5.32 6.99
CA VAL A 9 -1.35 -4.57 6.46
C VAL A 9 -1.79 -3.13 6.25
N LEU A 10 -1.42 -2.28 7.18
CA LEU A 10 -1.63 -0.84 7.03
C LEU A 10 -0.61 -0.29 6.05
N SER A 11 -1.11 0.34 5.03
CA SER A 11 -0.34 0.89 3.93
C SER A 11 -0.47 2.42 3.92
N PRO A 12 0.23 3.13 4.81
CA PRO A 12 0.19 4.58 4.83
C PRO A 12 0.80 5.12 3.53
N VAL A 13 -0.03 5.84 2.78
CA VAL A 13 0.37 6.50 1.54
C VAL A 13 0.97 7.85 1.91
N LEU A 14 2.29 7.91 2.05
CA LEU A 14 2.99 9.09 2.55
C LEU A 14 3.10 10.21 1.50
N THR A 15 3.20 9.83 0.24
CA THR A 15 3.32 10.77 -0.87
C THR A 15 2.71 10.17 -2.14
N THR A 16 2.29 11.02 -3.05
CA THR A 16 1.92 10.59 -4.40
C THR A 16 3.01 10.88 -5.43
N ARG A 17 4.14 11.45 -4.98
CA ARG A 17 5.33 11.60 -5.82
C ARG A 17 5.95 10.23 -6.09
N CYS A 18 6.27 9.97 -7.36
CA CYS A 18 6.95 8.76 -7.75
C CYS A 18 7.90 9.06 -8.91
N ASN A 19 9.05 8.42 -8.90
CA ASN A 19 10.02 8.46 -10.00
C ASN A 19 9.71 7.43 -11.10
N LEU A 20 8.66 6.62 -10.92
CA LEU A 20 8.05 5.77 -11.95
C LEU A 20 6.69 6.32 -12.38
N ARG A 21 6.26 5.92 -13.59
CA ARG A 21 4.95 6.21 -14.17
C ARG A 21 4.32 4.90 -14.63
N CYS A 22 4.13 3.98 -13.66
CA CYS A 22 3.57 2.67 -13.94
C CYS A 22 2.16 2.79 -14.48
N ASN A 23 1.88 2.12 -15.60
CA ASN A 23 0.52 1.91 -16.02
C ASN A 23 -0.18 1.04 -14.97
N TYR A 24 -1.46 1.30 -14.71
CA TYR A 24 -2.25 0.57 -13.70
C TYR A 24 -1.70 0.66 -12.27
N CYS A 25 -1.09 1.78 -11.90
CA CYS A 25 -0.64 2.02 -10.54
C CYS A 25 -1.83 2.01 -9.57
N GLY A 26 -1.86 1.06 -8.64
CA GLY A 26 -2.96 0.89 -7.67
C GLY A 26 -3.14 2.05 -6.67
N TYR A 27 -2.26 3.06 -6.72
CA TYR A 27 -2.38 4.31 -5.95
C TYR A 27 -2.58 5.54 -6.85
N GLY A 28 -2.78 5.34 -8.14
CA GLY A 28 -3.06 6.41 -9.11
C GLY A 28 -1.93 7.43 -9.30
N CYS A 29 -0.70 7.12 -8.87
CA CYS A 29 0.41 8.09 -8.91
C CYS A 29 0.84 8.48 -10.33
N SER A 30 0.60 7.62 -11.33
CA SER A 30 0.93 7.86 -12.73
C SER A 30 -0.05 8.77 -13.46
N SER A 31 -1.29 8.84 -13.01
CA SER A 31 -2.38 9.58 -13.67
C SER A 31 -2.48 11.04 -13.22
N ARG A 32 -1.66 11.49 -12.27
CA ARG A 32 -1.80 12.80 -11.63
C ARG A 32 -1.10 13.94 -12.36
N ASN A 33 -1.70 15.12 -12.29
CA ASN A 33 -1.10 16.39 -12.69
C ASN A 33 -0.30 17.05 -11.56
N SER A 34 -0.71 16.83 -10.30
CA SER A 34 -0.08 17.38 -9.11
C SER A 34 0.32 16.28 -8.13
N ASN A 35 1.38 16.51 -7.41
CA ASN A 35 1.83 15.61 -6.36
C ASN A 35 1.38 16.16 -4.99
N PHE A 36 1.05 15.25 -4.08
CA PHE A 36 0.70 15.57 -2.71
C PHE A 36 1.58 14.79 -1.76
N ASP A 37 1.93 15.42 -0.66
CA ASP A 37 2.56 14.79 0.49
C ASP A 37 1.54 14.76 1.62
N ALA A 38 1.46 13.66 2.33
CA ALA A 38 0.64 13.56 3.53
C ALA A 38 1.17 14.48 4.62
N ASP A 39 0.27 15.07 5.37
CA ASP A 39 0.60 15.87 6.56
C ASP A 39 1.16 14.93 7.65
N PRO A 40 2.43 15.08 8.07
CA PRO A 40 3.05 14.19 9.04
C PRO A 40 2.34 14.15 10.39
N GLU A 41 1.79 15.27 10.86
CA GLU A 41 1.06 15.32 12.13
C GLU A 41 -0.22 14.47 12.08
N LYS A 42 -0.93 14.49 10.96
CA LYS A 42 -2.13 13.67 10.77
C LYS A 42 -1.78 12.17 10.63
N VAL A 43 -0.68 11.85 9.93
CA VAL A 43 -0.17 10.47 9.85
C VAL A 43 0.17 9.95 11.24
N ILE A 44 0.91 10.72 12.03
CA ILE A 44 1.28 10.41 13.41
C ILE A 44 0.04 10.23 14.29
N LYS A 45 -0.94 11.11 14.16
CA LYS A 45 -2.22 11.00 14.88
C LYS A 45 -2.95 9.69 14.54
N GLY A 46 -2.99 9.32 13.26
CA GLY A 46 -3.58 8.08 12.81
C GLY A 46 -2.90 6.85 13.43
N PHE A 47 -1.58 6.82 13.42
CA PHE A 47 -0.80 5.75 14.04
C PHE A 47 -0.98 5.67 15.55
N SER A 48 -0.96 6.79 16.23
CA SER A 48 -1.15 6.85 17.69
C SER A 48 -2.51 6.29 18.09
N HIS A 49 -3.56 6.56 17.31
CA HIS A 49 -4.88 5.99 17.53
C HIS A 49 -4.89 4.48 17.32
N LEU A 50 -4.29 3.98 16.23
CA LEU A 50 -4.17 2.55 15.95
C LEU A 50 -3.37 1.81 17.04
N HIS A 51 -2.29 2.42 17.52
CA HIS A 51 -1.53 1.88 18.66
C HIS A 51 -2.41 1.73 19.90
N PHE A 52 -3.17 2.76 20.24
CA PHE A 52 -4.11 2.73 21.36
C PHE A 52 -5.11 1.59 21.22
N LEU A 53 -5.68 1.37 20.02
CA LEU A 53 -6.60 0.28 19.75
C LEU A 53 -5.90 -1.08 19.88
N LYS A 54 -4.74 -1.27 19.24
CA LYS A 54 -4.01 -2.55 19.24
C LYS A 54 -3.54 -2.94 20.64
N LYS A 55 -3.08 -1.99 21.44
CA LYS A 55 -2.67 -2.26 22.84
C LYS A 55 -3.78 -2.87 23.69
N ARG A 56 -5.03 -2.56 23.39
CA ARG A 56 -6.23 -3.04 24.10
C ARG A 56 -6.80 -4.33 23.50
N TYR A 57 -6.42 -4.64 22.25
CA TYR A 57 -6.90 -5.81 21.54
C TYR A 57 -6.30 -7.10 22.10
N LYS A 58 -7.13 -8.11 22.33
CA LYS A 58 -6.75 -9.42 22.88
C LYS A 58 -6.94 -10.56 21.88
N GLY A 59 -7.44 -10.26 20.68
CA GLY A 59 -7.68 -11.27 19.65
C GLY A 59 -6.41 -11.62 18.86
N ASP A 60 -6.60 -12.51 17.89
CA ASP A 60 -5.54 -13.13 17.06
C ASP A 60 -5.45 -12.48 15.69
N CYS A 61 -5.36 -11.16 15.65
CA CYS A 61 -5.11 -10.42 14.40
C CYS A 61 -3.88 -9.54 14.56
N ASP A 62 -2.89 -9.75 13.71
CA ASP A 62 -1.69 -8.92 13.67
C ASP A 62 -1.86 -7.67 12.83
N ILE A 63 -1.04 -6.67 13.12
CA ILE A 63 -0.95 -5.44 12.33
C ILE A 63 0.50 -5.25 11.90
N LYS A 64 0.69 -5.09 10.59
CA LYS A 64 1.95 -4.71 9.96
C LYS A 64 1.81 -3.31 9.37
N ILE A 65 2.87 -2.51 9.44
CA ILE A 65 2.94 -1.22 8.75
C ILE A 65 3.92 -1.34 7.60
N GLY A 66 3.43 -1.11 6.37
CA GLY A 66 4.26 -0.94 5.19
C GLY A 66 4.21 0.51 4.72
N LEU A 67 5.23 1.32 5.06
CA LEU A 67 5.33 2.70 4.60
C LEU A 67 5.45 2.72 3.08
N LEU A 68 4.47 3.30 2.41
CA LEU A 68 4.44 3.35 0.96
C LEU A 68 3.86 4.69 0.44
N GLY A 69 3.52 4.73 -0.82
CA GLY A 69 2.94 5.87 -1.50
C GLY A 69 3.16 5.76 -2.99
N GLY A 70 3.60 6.82 -3.64
CA GLY A 70 4.26 6.74 -4.93
C GLY A 70 5.63 6.09 -4.75
N GLU A 71 6.61 6.88 -4.32
CA GLU A 71 7.92 6.40 -3.87
C GLU A 71 8.21 7.00 -2.49
N PRO A 72 8.15 6.21 -1.40
CA PRO A 72 8.27 6.73 -0.05
C PRO A 72 9.62 7.37 0.24
N LEU A 73 10.71 6.94 -0.44
CA LEU A 73 12.03 7.57 -0.30
C LEU A 73 12.09 9.01 -0.83
N LEU A 74 11.02 9.49 -1.48
CA LEU A 74 10.85 10.90 -1.89
C LEU A 74 10.06 11.73 -0.87
N TYR A 75 9.51 11.10 0.17
CA TYR A 75 8.72 11.81 1.16
C TYR A 75 9.62 12.59 2.15
N PRO A 76 9.44 13.92 2.30
CA PRO A 76 10.38 14.75 3.05
C PRO A 76 10.38 14.47 4.55
N HIS A 77 9.28 13.96 5.10
CA HIS A 77 9.11 13.66 6.52
C HIS A 77 9.28 12.17 6.85
N LEU A 78 9.90 11.38 5.94
CA LEU A 78 10.03 9.93 6.12
C LEU A 78 10.74 9.58 7.44
N ILE A 79 11.84 10.26 7.76
CA ILE A 79 12.61 10.02 8.98
C ILE A 79 11.77 10.29 10.22
N GLU A 80 11.01 11.38 10.22
CA GLU A 80 10.11 11.75 11.32
C GLU A 80 9.07 10.66 11.59
N ILE A 81 8.41 10.16 10.53
CA ILE A 81 7.42 9.08 10.64
C ILE A 81 8.08 7.78 11.13
N MET A 82 9.23 7.42 10.58
CA MET A 82 9.97 6.21 10.98
C MET A 82 10.34 6.24 12.46
N THR A 83 10.86 7.35 12.93
CA THR A 83 11.27 7.54 14.33
C THR A 83 10.05 7.47 15.25
N HIS A 84 8.96 8.17 14.89
CA HIS A 84 7.73 8.13 15.68
C HIS A 84 7.18 6.70 15.79
N VAL A 85 7.12 5.95 14.69
CA VAL A 85 6.64 4.56 14.68
C VAL A 85 7.54 3.68 15.52
N HIS A 86 8.88 3.85 15.44
CA HIS A 86 9.83 3.10 16.24
C HIS A 86 9.64 3.34 17.73
N ASP A 87 9.57 4.59 18.14
CA ASP A 87 9.57 4.98 19.55
C ASP A 87 8.23 4.69 20.25
N HIS A 88 7.14 4.81 19.50
CA HIS A 88 5.80 4.79 20.08
C HIS A 88 4.94 3.58 19.67
N LEU A 89 5.35 2.84 18.61
CA LEU A 89 4.56 1.72 18.07
C LEU A 89 5.37 0.42 17.96
N PRO A 90 5.99 -0.08 19.04
CA PRO A 90 6.91 -1.22 18.99
C PRO A 90 6.25 -2.55 18.62
N ILE A 91 4.90 -2.60 18.66
CA ILE A 91 4.12 -3.82 18.37
C ILE A 91 3.91 -4.06 16.88
N PHE A 92 4.27 -3.10 16.01
CA PHE A 92 4.07 -3.23 14.57
C PHE A 92 5.36 -3.66 13.88
N ASN A 93 5.27 -4.63 12.96
CA ASN A 93 6.32 -4.87 11.99
C ASN A 93 6.39 -3.70 11.00
N ARG A 94 7.59 -3.30 10.61
CA ARG A 94 7.85 -2.03 9.93
C ARG A 94 8.67 -2.26 8.66
N ASP A 95 8.05 -1.94 7.53
CA ASP A 95 8.74 -2.00 6.24
C ASP A 95 8.57 -0.69 5.48
N ILE A 96 9.50 -0.40 4.59
CA ILE A 96 9.39 0.65 3.56
C ILE A 96 9.26 -0.05 2.22
N VAL A 97 8.10 0.11 1.58
CA VAL A 97 7.82 -0.49 0.27
C VAL A 97 8.27 0.47 -0.82
N THR A 98 9.34 0.13 -1.53
CA THR A 98 10.00 0.99 -2.50
C THR A 98 10.20 0.31 -3.85
N ASN A 99 10.29 1.08 -4.93
CA ASN A 99 10.74 0.57 -6.23
C ASN A 99 12.28 0.40 -6.32
N GLY A 100 13.00 0.82 -5.31
CA GLY A 100 14.46 0.69 -5.17
C GLY A 100 15.29 1.71 -5.94
N LEU A 101 14.72 2.47 -6.89
CA LEU A 101 15.49 3.39 -7.74
C LEU A 101 16.11 4.57 -6.98
N MET A 102 15.53 4.95 -5.86
CA MET A 102 16.06 6.01 -5.00
C MET A 102 17.04 5.51 -3.95
N ALA A 103 17.08 4.20 -3.67
CA ALA A 103 17.91 3.64 -2.62
C ALA A 103 19.43 3.95 -2.78
N PRO A 104 20.04 3.91 -3.98
CA PRO A 104 21.43 4.32 -4.15
C PRO A 104 21.70 5.82 -3.95
N LYS A 105 20.64 6.63 -3.82
CA LYS A 105 20.71 8.09 -3.64
C LYS A 105 20.26 8.53 -2.24
N MET A 106 20.05 7.59 -1.34
CA MET A 106 19.71 7.90 0.05
C MET A 106 20.85 8.71 0.69
N SER A 107 20.47 9.72 1.47
CA SER A 107 21.45 10.44 2.30
C SER A 107 21.93 9.58 3.46
N ASN A 108 23.12 9.83 3.98
CA ASN A 108 23.60 9.15 5.18
C ASN A 108 22.61 9.27 6.34
N LYS A 109 21.99 10.44 6.52
CA LYS A 109 20.95 10.67 7.55
C LYS A 109 19.77 9.69 7.40
N LEU A 110 19.33 9.41 6.18
CA LEU A 110 18.24 8.45 5.94
C LEU A 110 18.70 7.00 6.18
N ILE A 111 19.92 6.66 5.74
CA ILE A 111 20.51 5.34 6.00
C ILE A 111 20.61 5.10 7.50
N ASP A 112 21.19 6.05 8.25
CA ASP A 112 21.31 5.97 9.70
C ASP A 112 19.95 5.82 10.38
N ALA A 113 18.93 6.54 9.91
CA ALA A 113 17.56 6.44 10.44
C ALA A 113 16.93 5.07 10.16
N ILE A 114 17.14 4.49 8.96
CA ILE A 114 16.65 3.14 8.63
C ILE A 114 17.26 2.11 9.58
N LEU A 115 18.58 2.19 9.81
CA LEU A 115 19.30 1.28 10.69
C LEU A 115 18.88 1.46 12.16
N ALA A 116 18.87 2.71 12.65
CA ALA A 116 18.55 3.02 14.03
C ALA A 116 17.12 2.63 14.41
N ASN A 117 16.17 2.76 13.49
CA ASN A 117 14.76 2.46 13.70
C ASN A 117 14.36 1.03 13.27
N ASP A 118 15.32 0.20 12.90
CA ASP A 118 15.17 -1.20 12.50
C ASP A 118 14.12 -1.41 11.38
N TYR A 119 14.17 -0.57 10.35
CA TYR A 119 13.32 -0.73 9.18
C TYR A 119 13.95 -1.66 8.15
N GLN A 120 13.09 -2.38 7.44
CA GLN A 120 13.44 -3.20 6.30
C GLN A 120 12.97 -2.54 5.01
N LEU A 121 13.71 -2.71 3.91
CA LEU A 121 13.27 -2.31 2.58
C LEU A 121 12.62 -3.47 1.84
N ASP A 122 11.34 -3.34 1.58
CA ASP A 122 10.55 -4.23 0.74
C ASP A 122 10.61 -3.71 -0.71
N ILE A 123 11.44 -4.31 -1.54
CA ILE A 123 11.76 -3.79 -2.87
C ILE A 123 10.87 -4.44 -3.91
N SER A 124 9.99 -3.66 -4.53
CA SER A 124 9.21 -4.09 -5.69
C SER A 124 10.11 -4.23 -6.91
N LYS A 125 10.38 -5.48 -7.32
CA LYS A 125 11.24 -5.77 -8.47
C LYS A 125 10.44 -5.65 -9.77
N TYR A 126 10.71 -4.61 -10.55
CA TYR A 126 10.10 -4.36 -11.85
C TYR A 126 11.04 -4.72 -13.00
N ASN A 127 10.50 -5.05 -14.18
CA ASN A 127 11.27 -5.28 -15.40
C ASN A 127 11.79 -3.97 -15.99
N LEU A 128 12.71 -3.34 -15.28
CA LEU A 128 13.33 -2.09 -15.71
C LEU A 128 14.53 -2.38 -16.63
N PRO A 129 14.51 -1.90 -17.88
CA PRO A 129 15.67 -2.03 -18.76
C PRO A 129 16.92 -1.42 -18.10
N ASN A 130 18.02 -2.16 -18.10
CA ASN A 130 19.32 -1.72 -17.60
C ASN A 130 19.37 -1.38 -16.09
N TYR A 131 18.43 -1.86 -15.28
CA TYR A 131 18.50 -1.73 -13.85
C TYR A 131 18.88 -3.06 -13.19
N ASP A 132 20.00 -3.07 -12.48
CA ASP A 132 20.56 -4.26 -11.81
C ASP A 132 20.09 -4.31 -10.35
N TYR A 133 19.02 -5.04 -10.10
CA TYR A 133 18.50 -5.26 -8.74
C TYR A 133 19.44 -6.08 -7.86
N ASP A 134 20.25 -6.96 -8.43
CA ASP A 134 21.22 -7.75 -7.66
C ASP A 134 22.38 -6.86 -7.17
N LYS A 135 22.79 -5.89 -7.99
CA LYS A 135 23.74 -4.84 -7.57
C LYS A 135 23.14 -3.99 -6.45
N LEU A 136 21.85 -3.62 -6.55
CA LEU A 136 21.17 -2.92 -5.47
C LEU A 136 21.18 -3.73 -4.17
N GLY A 137 20.83 -5.03 -4.24
CA GLY A 137 20.85 -5.90 -3.06
C GLY A 137 22.24 -5.97 -2.39
N ARG A 138 23.30 -6.15 -3.18
CA ARG A 138 24.68 -6.11 -2.66
C ARG A 138 25.03 -4.77 -2.00
N TYR A 139 24.60 -3.66 -2.60
CA TYR A 139 24.80 -2.33 -2.02
C TYR A 139 24.09 -2.19 -0.67
N LEU A 140 22.82 -2.56 -0.57
CA LEU A 140 22.05 -2.48 0.68
C LEU A 140 22.65 -3.37 1.77
N THR A 141 23.09 -4.58 1.40
CA THR A 141 23.81 -5.49 2.30
C THR A 141 25.09 -4.86 2.82
N SER A 142 25.85 -4.17 1.97
CA SER A 142 27.09 -3.49 2.38
C SER A 142 26.84 -2.34 3.36
N LEU A 143 25.64 -1.77 3.38
CA LEU A 143 25.20 -0.76 4.34
C LEU A 143 24.62 -1.36 5.64
N GLY A 144 24.44 -2.69 5.72
CA GLY A 144 23.79 -3.35 6.85
C GLY A 144 22.26 -3.21 6.85
N ILE A 145 21.65 -2.69 5.79
CA ILE A 145 20.21 -2.52 5.68
C ILE A 145 19.56 -3.88 5.40
N LYS A 146 18.53 -4.23 6.17
CA LYS A 146 17.66 -5.39 5.89
C LYS A 146 16.82 -5.12 4.65
N TRP A 147 16.75 -6.07 3.73
CA TRP A 147 15.94 -5.93 2.53
C TRP A 147 15.49 -7.28 2.01
N HIS A 148 14.39 -7.29 1.24
CA HIS A 148 14.02 -8.40 0.38
C HIS A 148 13.28 -7.91 -0.86
N PHE A 149 13.22 -8.75 -1.90
CA PHE A 149 12.39 -8.49 -3.04
C PHE A 149 10.97 -8.96 -2.76
N ILE A 150 10.02 -8.04 -2.83
CA ILE A 150 8.62 -8.42 -2.99
C ILE A 150 8.36 -8.54 -4.50
N HIS A 151 7.96 -9.72 -4.90
CA HIS A 151 7.43 -9.87 -6.24
C HIS A 151 6.06 -9.21 -6.24
N THR A 152 5.87 -8.22 -7.09
CA THR A 152 4.55 -7.63 -7.38
C THR A 152 3.64 -8.64 -8.08
N SER A 153 4.14 -9.83 -8.33
CA SER A 153 3.42 -10.98 -8.83
C SER A 153 3.23 -11.98 -7.70
N MET A 154 2.08 -12.07 -7.21
CA MET A 154 1.31 -13.21 -6.79
C MET A 154 2.05 -14.53 -6.56
N GLN A 155 2.93 -14.60 -5.56
CA GLN A 155 3.47 -15.88 -5.11
C GLN A 155 2.39 -16.84 -4.56
N ASP A 156 1.15 -16.36 -4.36
CA ASP A 156 0.06 -17.10 -3.74
C ASP A 156 -1.11 -17.47 -4.67
N LEU A 157 -1.06 -17.10 -5.93
CA LEU A 157 -1.97 -17.65 -6.91
C LEU A 157 -1.26 -18.80 -7.64
N ASP A 158 -1.96 -19.91 -7.79
CA ASP A 158 -1.55 -21.13 -8.49
C ASP A 158 -1.29 -20.88 -10.00
N VAL A 159 -0.49 -19.85 -10.29
CA VAL A 159 -0.18 -19.38 -11.63
C VAL A 159 1.15 -19.97 -12.06
N LYS A 160 1.16 -21.30 -12.22
CA LYS A 160 2.29 -22.07 -12.80
C LYS A 160 2.72 -21.62 -14.22
N GLN A 161 2.10 -20.57 -14.77
CA GLN A 161 2.29 -20.14 -16.15
C GLN A 161 2.85 -18.72 -16.32
N ILE A 162 3.10 -17.97 -15.23
CA ILE A 162 3.68 -16.64 -15.36
C ILE A 162 5.19 -16.74 -15.22
N PRO A 163 5.97 -16.25 -16.20
CA PRO A 163 7.42 -16.23 -16.09
C PRO A 163 7.85 -15.43 -14.84
N ASP A 164 8.70 -16.02 -14.01
CA ASP A 164 9.28 -15.40 -12.80
C ASP A 164 10.01 -14.06 -13.06
N THR A 165 10.22 -13.74 -14.32
CA THR A 165 10.97 -12.57 -14.78
C THR A 165 10.11 -11.34 -15.04
N GLN A 166 8.77 -11.45 -14.94
CA GLN A 166 7.87 -10.36 -15.30
C GLN A 166 7.00 -9.95 -14.11
N ALA A 167 7.06 -8.67 -13.72
CA ALA A 167 6.14 -8.10 -12.77
C ALA A 167 4.73 -7.94 -13.39
N TRP A 168 3.71 -8.18 -12.60
CA TRP A 168 2.32 -8.09 -13.01
C TRP A 168 1.55 -7.18 -12.06
N PHE A 169 0.56 -6.48 -12.58
CA PHE A 169 -0.35 -5.67 -11.79
C PHE A 169 -1.78 -6.18 -11.89
N HIS A 170 -2.53 -5.99 -10.83
CA HIS A 170 -3.97 -6.10 -10.88
C HIS A 170 -4.55 -4.86 -11.55
N HIS A 171 -5.07 -5.03 -12.76
CA HIS A 171 -5.87 -4.00 -13.42
C HIS A 171 -7.32 -4.19 -13.03
N HIS A 172 -7.86 -3.24 -12.29
CA HIS A 172 -9.26 -3.22 -11.92
C HIS A 172 -10.07 -2.39 -12.91
N HIS A 173 -11.21 -2.94 -13.30
CA HIS A 173 -12.18 -2.25 -14.14
C HIS A 173 -13.27 -1.67 -13.26
N TYR A 174 -13.49 -0.37 -13.37
CA TYR A 174 -14.50 0.33 -12.60
C TYR A 174 -15.58 0.87 -13.52
N LYS A 175 -16.84 0.61 -13.18
CA LYS A 175 -17.99 1.17 -13.85
C LYS A 175 -19.14 1.31 -12.85
N LEU A 176 -19.87 2.42 -12.92
CA LEU A 176 -20.97 2.70 -12.03
C LEU A 176 -21.99 1.54 -12.04
N ASN A 177 -22.25 0.96 -10.87
CA ASN A 177 -23.21 -0.13 -10.64
C ASN A 177 -23.08 -1.31 -11.60
N SER A 178 -21.85 -1.67 -11.97
CA SER A 178 -21.60 -2.69 -13.00
C SER A 178 -21.62 -4.12 -12.47
N HIS A 179 -21.57 -4.32 -11.15
CA HIS A 179 -21.43 -5.65 -10.59
C HIS A 179 -22.40 -5.92 -9.44
N VAL A 180 -22.95 -7.14 -9.45
CA VAL A 180 -23.77 -7.68 -8.36
C VAL A 180 -23.10 -8.94 -7.84
N TYR A 181 -22.61 -8.87 -6.62
CA TYR A 181 -22.01 -10.02 -5.95
C TYR A 181 -23.08 -10.94 -5.36
N PRO A 182 -22.82 -12.25 -5.27
CA PRO A 182 -23.71 -13.22 -4.66
C PRO A 182 -24.10 -12.82 -3.23
N GLU A 183 -25.25 -13.31 -2.78
CA GLU A 183 -25.64 -13.18 -1.39
C GLU A 183 -24.61 -13.81 -0.46
N GLY A 184 -24.28 -13.14 0.65
CA GLY A 184 -23.26 -13.59 1.60
C GLY A 184 -21.82 -13.31 1.19
N TRP A 185 -21.55 -12.75 -0.02
CA TRP A 185 -20.21 -12.32 -0.41
C TRP A 185 -19.75 -11.14 0.43
N THR A 186 -18.48 -11.20 0.88
CA THR A 186 -17.81 -10.14 1.64
C THR A 186 -16.51 -9.73 0.96
N ALA A 187 -15.91 -8.63 1.43
CA ALA A 187 -14.61 -8.21 0.94
C ALA A 187 -13.50 -9.24 1.21
N ALA A 188 -13.65 -10.10 2.23
CA ALA A 188 -12.72 -11.18 2.50
C ALA A 188 -12.69 -12.26 1.38
N ASP A 189 -13.75 -12.34 0.57
CA ASP A 189 -13.80 -13.21 -0.61
C ASP A 189 -13.16 -12.58 -1.85
N CYS A 190 -12.79 -11.29 -1.75
CA CYS A 190 -12.13 -10.59 -2.83
C CYS A 190 -10.67 -11.04 -2.98
N ARG A 191 -10.22 -11.21 -4.23
CA ARG A 191 -8.82 -11.51 -4.54
C ARG A 191 -7.83 -10.43 -4.10
N ALA A 192 -8.31 -9.19 -3.84
CA ALA A 192 -7.52 -8.12 -3.24
C ALA A 192 -7.17 -8.40 -1.77
N PHE A 193 -7.87 -9.33 -1.12
CA PHE A 193 -7.61 -9.82 0.22
C PHE A 193 -6.95 -11.20 0.11
N LEU A 194 -5.65 -11.25 0.25
CA LEU A 194 -4.88 -12.49 0.17
C LEU A 194 -5.10 -13.33 1.43
N LYS A 195 -5.86 -14.43 1.35
CA LYS A 195 -5.93 -15.51 2.37
C LYS A 195 -5.83 -15.04 3.84
N GLY A 196 -6.75 -14.16 4.26
CA GLY A 196 -6.76 -13.63 5.65
C GLY A 196 -5.90 -12.39 5.88
N MET A 197 -5.32 -11.80 4.82
CA MET A 197 -4.57 -10.55 4.89
C MET A 197 -5.35 -9.42 4.21
N ALA A 198 -5.60 -8.33 4.92
CA ALA A 198 -6.21 -7.13 4.39
C ALA A 198 -5.18 -6.01 4.22
N CYS A 199 -4.93 -5.58 2.98
CA CYS A 199 -4.11 -4.40 2.69
C CYS A 199 -4.99 -3.15 2.70
N VAL A 200 -4.78 -2.30 3.69
CA VAL A 200 -5.65 -1.16 3.98
C VAL A 200 -4.87 0.14 3.83
N PRO A 201 -5.16 0.96 2.81
CA PRO A 201 -4.52 2.25 2.68
C PRO A 201 -4.92 3.21 3.81
N LEU A 202 -3.94 3.93 4.29
CA LEU A 202 -4.12 5.05 5.22
C LEU A 202 -3.56 6.31 4.55
N TRP A 203 -4.41 7.31 4.35
CA TRP A 203 -3.98 8.64 3.94
C TRP A 203 -4.20 9.60 5.10
N GLU A 204 -3.12 10.10 5.69
CA GLU A 204 -3.19 10.91 6.91
C GLU A 204 -3.93 10.13 8.02
N ASP A 205 -5.03 10.67 8.52
CA ASP A 205 -5.91 10.04 9.51
C ASP A 205 -7.15 9.37 8.89
N LYS A 206 -7.13 9.09 7.58
CA LYS A 206 -8.23 8.46 6.84
C LYS A 206 -7.88 7.02 6.46
N LEU A 207 -8.73 6.09 6.87
CA LEU A 207 -8.64 4.67 6.51
C LEU A 207 -9.56 4.38 5.33
N TYR A 208 -8.99 3.82 4.26
CA TYR A 208 -9.70 3.36 3.07
C TYR A 208 -9.89 1.85 3.16
N THR A 209 -11.06 1.36 2.87
CA THR A 209 -11.37 -0.06 3.00
C THR A 209 -10.62 -0.94 2.02
N CYS A 210 -10.19 -0.37 0.88
CA CYS A 210 -9.37 -1.08 -0.08
C CYS A 210 -8.53 -0.10 -0.92
N SER A 211 -7.44 -0.58 -1.54
CA SER A 211 -6.56 0.24 -2.38
C SER A 211 -7.28 0.85 -3.57
N ASN A 212 -8.28 0.16 -4.13
CA ASN A 212 -9.04 0.64 -5.28
C ASN A 212 -9.92 1.86 -4.94
N VAL A 213 -10.43 1.91 -3.71
CA VAL A 213 -11.16 3.10 -3.22
C VAL A 213 -10.22 4.30 -3.18
N PHE A 214 -9.01 4.10 -2.67
CA PHE A 214 -8.00 5.15 -2.64
C PHE A 214 -7.58 5.57 -4.06
N GLU A 215 -7.35 4.60 -4.97
CA GLU A 215 -7.00 4.87 -6.37
C GLU A 215 -8.06 5.74 -7.05
N VAL A 216 -9.35 5.35 -6.95
CA VAL A 216 -10.44 6.07 -7.60
C VAL A 216 -10.57 7.48 -7.02
N GLN A 217 -10.56 7.64 -5.71
CA GLN A 217 -10.62 8.96 -5.10
C GLN A 217 -9.40 9.82 -5.47
N ASN A 218 -8.23 9.20 -5.53
CA ASN A 218 -7.00 9.84 -5.94
C ASN A 218 -7.07 10.33 -7.40
N ASN A 219 -7.67 9.55 -8.29
CA ASN A 219 -7.89 9.90 -9.68
C ASN A 219 -8.95 11.00 -9.86
N GLN A 220 -9.97 11.04 -8.99
CA GLN A 220 -10.95 12.12 -8.96
C GLN A 220 -10.33 13.47 -8.56
N TRP A 221 -9.25 13.46 -7.78
CA TRP A 221 -8.47 14.66 -7.47
C TRP A 221 -7.55 15.10 -8.62
N SER A 222 -7.39 14.25 -9.65
CA SER A 222 -6.65 14.59 -10.85
C SER A 222 -7.64 14.93 -11.96
N ASP A 223 -7.47 16.05 -12.64
CA ASP A 223 -8.34 16.47 -13.77
C ASP A 223 -8.26 15.53 -14.98
N LYS A 224 -7.54 14.43 -14.89
CA LYS A 224 -7.27 13.52 -16.03
C LYS A 224 -8.28 12.40 -16.21
N ILE A 225 -8.92 11.96 -15.14
CA ILE A 225 -9.86 10.82 -15.16
C ILE A 225 -11.12 11.22 -14.41
N HIS A 226 -12.16 11.53 -15.14
CA HIS A 226 -13.50 11.69 -14.57
C HIS A 226 -14.09 10.30 -14.29
N MET A 227 -13.89 9.82 -13.06
CA MET A 227 -14.62 8.66 -12.58
C MET A 227 -15.78 9.15 -11.71
N ASP A 228 -17.00 9.11 -12.25
CA ASP A 228 -18.23 9.45 -11.52
C ASP A 228 -18.65 8.33 -10.54
N ILE A 229 -17.66 7.67 -9.92
CA ILE A 229 -17.90 6.59 -8.97
C ILE A 229 -17.89 7.19 -7.56
N PRO A 230 -19.01 7.15 -6.85
CA PRO A 230 -19.10 7.74 -5.52
C PRO A 230 -18.29 6.95 -4.49
N ILE A 231 -17.47 7.64 -3.72
CA ILE A 231 -16.84 7.09 -2.51
C ILE A 231 -17.69 7.50 -1.31
N VAL A 232 -18.23 6.52 -0.61
CA VAL A 232 -19.19 6.74 0.46
C VAL A 232 -18.49 6.78 1.81
N LYS A 233 -18.47 7.95 2.42
CA LYS A 233 -17.95 8.12 3.79
C LYS A 233 -18.76 7.27 4.78
N GLY A 234 -18.05 6.56 5.66
CA GLY A 234 -18.68 5.64 6.61
C GLY A 234 -19.03 4.25 6.02
N LYS A 235 -18.63 3.99 4.74
CA LYS A 235 -18.72 2.67 4.11
C LYS A 235 -17.44 2.28 3.37
N ASP A 236 -16.86 3.20 2.62
CA ASP A 236 -15.63 2.98 1.82
C ASP A 236 -14.44 3.71 2.41
N LEU A 237 -14.68 4.79 3.15
CA LEU A 237 -13.71 5.68 3.75
C LEU A 237 -14.14 6.06 5.16
N PHE A 238 -13.22 5.96 6.11
CA PHE A 238 -13.45 6.27 7.52
C PHE A 238 -12.39 7.23 8.05
N ASP A 239 -12.79 8.13 8.95
CA ASP A 239 -11.86 8.75 9.87
C ASP A 239 -11.34 7.66 10.82
N ILE A 240 -10.05 7.55 11.03
CA ILE A 240 -9.48 6.47 11.87
C ILE A 240 -10.01 6.53 13.31
N THR A 241 -10.33 7.71 13.80
CA THR A 241 -10.89 7.92 15.15
C THR A 241 -12.35 7.47 15.30
N TYR A 242 -13.00 7.11 14.19
CA TYR A 242 -14.31 6.48 14.22
C TYR A 242 -14.28 5.14 14.95
N PHE A 243 -13.22 4.37 14.75
CA PHE A 243 -13.05 3.06 15.35
C PHE A 243 -12.71 3.15 16.85
N LYS A 244 -13.35 2.32 17.65
CA LYS A 244 -13.13 2.25 19.11
C LYS A 244 -12.34 1.01 19.51
N SER A 245 -12.25 0.03 18.62
CA SER A 245 -11.52 -1.22 18.80
C SER A 245 -10.96 -1.74 17.46
N ILE A 246 -10.08 -2.73 17.54
CA ILE A 246 -9.61 -3.47 16.35
C ILE A 246 -10.76 -4.32 15.80
N GLU A 247 -11.64 -4.81 16.64
CA GLU A 247 -12.84 -5.55 16.23
C GLU A 247 -13.75 -4.72 15.35
N ASP A 248 -13.87 -3.40 15.58
CA ASP A 248 -14.64 -2.51 14.71
C ASP A 248 -14.00 -2.43 13.32
N ILE A 249 -12.67 -2.34 13.25
CA ILE A 249 -11.95 -2.36 11.97
C ILE A 249 -12.18 -3.69 11.26
N LEU A 250 -12.01 -4.80 11.97
CA LEU A 250 -12.22 -6.14 11.42
C LEU A 250 -13.67 -6.34 10.95
N ALA A 251 -14.64 -5.84 11.70
CA ALA A 251 -16.05 -5.89 11.31
C ALA A 251 -16.27 -5.17 9.96
N VAL A 252 -15.69 -3.98 9.77
CA VAL A 252 -15.75 -3.26 8.50
C VAL A 252 -15.04 -4.04 7.40
N LEU A 253 -13.83 -4.54 7.63
CA LEU A 253 -13.05 -5.26 6.62
C LEU A 253 -13.68 -6.58 6.18
N ASN A 254 -14.50 -7.20 7.03
CA ASN A 254 -15.24 -8.44 6.73
C ASN A 254 -16.63 -8.18 6.11
N THR A 255 -16.96 -6.96 5.72
CA THR A 255 -18.24 -6.62 5.07
C THR A 255 -18.07 -6.36 3.57
N LYS A 256 -19.16 -6.22 2.87
CA LYS A 256 -19.22 -5.71 1.51
C LYS A 256 -19.19 -4.17 1.54
N TYR A 257 -18.26 -3.56 0.85
CA TYR A 257 -18.18 -2.10 0.74
C TYR A 257 -19.18 -1.56 -0.28
N ALA A 258 -19.54 -0.29 -0.15
CA ALA A 258 -20.38 0.37 -1.16
C ALA A 258 -19.68 0.38 -2.52
N PHE A 259 -18.37 0.61 -2.54
CA PHE A 259 -17.53 0.61 -3.74
C PHE A 259 -17.53 -0.73 -4.49
N CYS A 260 -17.76 -1.87 -3.82
CA CYS A 260 -17.73 -3.18 -4.47
C CYS A 260 -18.72 -3.30 -5.65
N SER A 261 -19.86 -2.61 -5.59
CA SER A 261 -20.85 -2.61 -6.69
C SER A 261 -20.33 -1.95 -7.98
N HIS A 262 -19.21 -1.24 -7.93
CA HIS A 262 -18.58 -0.54 -9.05
C HIS A 262 -17.30 -1.23 -9.55
N CYS A 263 -16.85 -2.29 -8.87
CA CYS A 263 -15.62 -2.99 -9.18
C CYS A 263 -15.90 -4.33 -9.85
N ASN A 264 -15.48 -4.51 -11.10
CA ASN A 264 -15.65 -5.75 -11.86
C ASN A 264 -14.58 -6.83 -11.57
N GLY A 265 -13.90 -6.72 -10.46
CA GLY A 265 -12.75 -7.58 -10.16
C GLY A 265 -11.46 -7.09 -10.83
N ALA A 266 -10.46 -7.96 -10.83
CA ALA A 266 -9.16 -7.64 -11.37
C ALA A 266 -8.74 -8.67 -12.43
N GLU A 267 -8.12 -8.21 -13.49
CA GLU A 267 -7.31 -9.03 -14.38
C GLU A 267 -5.83 -8.75 -14.14
N LEU A 268 -5.00 -9.75 -14.45
CA LEU A 268 -3.56 -9.58 -14.41
C LEU A 268 -3.07 -9.01 -15.73
N VAL A 269 -2.33 -7.93 -15.62
CA VAL A 269 -1.69 -7.28 -16.76
C VAL A 269 -0.18 -7.19 -16.55
N PRO A 270 0.64 -7.35 -17.60
CA PRO A 270 2.07 -7.15 -17.50
C PRO A 270 2.39 -5.73 -17.02
N TRP A 271 3.33 -5.64 -16.08
CA TRP A 271 3.80 -4.34 -15.66
C TRP A 271 4.45 -3.57 -16.81
N SER A 272 4.14 -2.31 -16.91
CA SER A 272 4.76 -1.39 -17.87
C SER A 272 4.84 0.02 -17.30
N THR A 273 5.74 0.83 -17.86
CA THR A 273 5.91 2.23 -17.49
C THR A 273 6.16 3.09 -18.72
N ASN A 274 5.69 4.33 -18.67
CA ASN A 274 5.92 5.32 -19.72
C ASN A 274 7.25 6.08 -19.55
N ILE A 275 8.04 5.75 -18.52
CA ILE A 275 9.33 6.39 -18.26
C ILE A 275 10.47 5.48 -18.73
N LYS A 276 11.39 6.06 -19.50
CA LYS A 276 12.71 5.46 -19.75
C LYS A 276 13.58 5.69 -18.50
N VAL A 277 13.85 4.63 -17.76
CA VAL A 277 14.78 4.68 -16.64
C VAL A 277 16.20 4.76 -17.20
N LYS A 278 16.94 5.81 -16.83
CA LYS A 278 18.36 5.90 -17.17
C LYS A 278 19.11 4.85 -16.35
N SER A 279 20.01 4.11 -16.99
CA SER A 279 20.95 3.22 -16.28
C SER A 279 21.73 3.99 -15.19
N ILE A 280 21.81 3.41 -14.01
CA ILE A 280 22.62 3.92 -12.90
C ILE A 280 24.01 3.28 -12.96
#